data_48114639914350f16d96e453e1b520b0
#
_entry.id   48114639914350f16d96e453e1b520b0
#
_cell.length_a   1.000
_cell.length_b   1.000
_cell.length_c   1.000
_cell.angle_alpha   90.00
_cell.angle_beta   90.00
_cell.angle_gamma   90.00
#
_symmetry.space_group_name_H-M   'P 1'
#
loop_
_entity.id
_entity.type
_entity.pdbx_description
1 polymer ?
#
loop_
_entity_poly.entity_id
_entity_poly.type
_entity_poly.pdbx_seq_one_letter_code
_entity_poly.pdbx_strand_id
1 'polypeptide(L)' 'MKTLPLSEAKSQLSGLVEQVRSLEEQVMITRNGRPAAVLVSAEEF' A
#
# COMPACT_ATOMS: atom_id res chain seq x y z
N MET A 1 5.33 7.25 -5.22
CA MET A 1 4.69 6.00 -4.75
C MET A 1 5.56 5.33 -3.70
N LYS A 2 4.95 4.93 -2.62
CA LYS A 2 5.66 4.26 -1.54
C LYS A 2 5.75 2.76 -1.84
N THR A 3 6.84 2.14 -1.47
CA THR A 3 7.03 0.70 -1.72
C THR A 3 7.35 -0.01 -0.42
N LEU A 4 6.62 -1.07 -0.13
CA LEU A 4 6.81 -1.86 1.09
C LEU A 4 6.71 -3.35 0.79
N PRO A 5 7.48 -4.18 1.50
CA PRO A 5 7.26 -5.62 1.41
C PRO A 5 5.95 -6.01 2.08
N LEU A 6 5.39 -7.15 1.67
CA LEU A 6 4.10 -7.59 2.16
C LEU A 6 4.05 -7.71 3.68
N SER A 7 5.13 -8.21 4.29
CA SER A 7 5.14 -8.39 5.74
C SER A 7 4.96 -7.07 6.48
N GLU A 8 5.59 -6.01 5.97
CA GLU A 8 5.42 -4.69 6.58
C GLU A 8 4.04 -4.14 6.29
N ALA A 9 3.54 -4.35 5.06
CA ALA A 9 2.21 -3.88 4.71
C ALA A 9 1.16 -4.51 5.61
N LYS A 10 1.31 -5.80 5.91
CA LYS A 10 0.36 -6.49 6.79
C LYS A 10 0.35 -5.88 8.18
N SER A 11 1.53 -5.62 8.74
CA SER A 11 1.60 -5.13 10.11
C SER A 11 1.15 -3.69 10.24
N GLN A 12 1.16 -2.93 9.14
CA GLN A 12 0.81 -1.51 9.16
C GLN A 12 -0.45 -1.22 8.34
N LEU A 13 -1.25 -2.23 8.07
CA LEU A 13 -2.32 -2.08 7.08
C LEU A 13 -3.31 -0.98 7.43
N SER A 14 -3.72 -0.89 8.70
CA SER A 14 -4.66 0.17 9.10
C SER A 14 -4.11 1.55 8.80
N GLY A 15 -2.84 1.78 9.15
CA GLY A 15 -2.23 3.07 8.90
C GLY A 15 -2.05 3.34 7.42
N LEU A 16 -1.72 2.31 6.65
CA LEU A 16 -1.56 2.46 5.21
C LEU A 16 -2.88 2.80 4.53
N VAL A 17 -3.95 2.17 4.97
CA VAL A 17 -5.26 2.46 4.41
C VAL A 17 -5.62 3.94 4.66
N GLU A 18 -5.33 4.43 5.88
CA GLU A 18 -5.59 5.83 6.18
C GLU A 18 -4.74 6.77 5.34
N GLN A 19 -3.47 6.44 5.15
CA GLN A 19 -2.58 7.27 4.34
C GLN A 19 -3.05 7.32 2.89
N VAL A 20 -3.38 6.17 2.34
CA VAL A 20 -3.82 6.10 0.95
C VAL A 20 -5.10 6.89 0.76
N ARG A 21 -6.02 6.78 1.72
CA ARG A 21 -7.31 7.45 1.61
C ARG A 21 -7.18 8.97 1.79
N SER A 22 -6.41 9.39 2.80
CA SER A 22 -6.32 10.80 3.16
C SER A 22 -5.40 11.59 2.25
N LEU A 23 -4.29 10.99 1.85
CA LEU A 23 -3.25 11.68 1.10
C LEU A 23 -3.29 11.35 -0.39
N GLU A 24 -4.20 10.51 -0.80
CA GLU A 24 -4.32 10.06 -2.19
C GLU A 24 -3.01 9.47 -2.70
N GLU A 25 -2.30 8.81 -1.81
CA GLU A 25 -1.02 8.19 -2.13
C GLU A 25 -1.24 6.74 -2.53
N GLN A 26 -0.34 6.22 -3.36
CA GLN A 26 -0.38 4.81 -3.75
C GLN A 26 0.77 4.09 -3.09
N VAL A 27 0.55 2.83 -2.73
CA VAL A 27 1.57 2.01 -2.08
C VAL A 27 1.77 0.74 -2.88
N MET A 28 2.99 0.55 -3.36
CA MET A 28 3.36 -0.68 -4.05
C MET A 28 3.75 -1.72 -3.01
N ILE A 29 3.09 -2.87 -3.05
CA ILE A 29 3.38 -3.97 -2.14
C ILE A 29 4.18 -5.01 -2.90
N THR A 30 5.34 -5.38 -2.35
CA THR A 30 6.20 -6.37 -2.99
C THR A 30 6.13 -7.69 -2.24
N ARG A 31 6.41 -8.74 -2.97
CA ARG A 31 6.52 -10.08 -2.40
C ARG A 31 7.75 -10.74 -3.01
N ASN A 32 8.64 -11.22 -2.14
CA ASN A 32 9.91 -11.80 -2.59
C ASN A 32 10.68 -10.84 -3.50
N GLY A 33 10.64 -9.55 -3.14
CA GLY A 33 11.35 -8.52 -3.88
C GLY A 33 10.73 -8.11 -5.20
N ARG A 34 9.53 -8.58 -5.51
CA ARG A 34 8.87 -8.28 -6.78
C ARG A 34 7.54 -7.60 -6.55
N PRO A 35 7.15 -6.68 -7.44
CA PRO A 35 5.84 -6.06 -7.33
C PRO A 35 4.73 -7.10 -7.36
N ALA A 36 3.82 -7.03 -6.39
CA ALA A 36 2.72 -7.98 -6.29
C ALA A 36 1.38 -7.31 -6.34
N ALA A 37 1.25 -6.11 -5.73
CA ALA A 37 -0.03 -5.44 -5.67
C ALA A 37 0.18 -3.97 -5.40
N VAL A 38 -0.85 -3.18 -5.65
CA VAL A 38 -0.82 -1.76 -5.34
C VAL A 38 -2.05 -1.45 -4.49
N LEU A 39 -1.82 -0.75 -3.40
CA LEU A 39 -2.90 -0.29 -2.54
C LEU A 39 -3.28 1.12 -2.96
N VAL A 40 -4.53 1.31 -3.33
CA VAL A 40 -5.04 2.61 -3.75
C VAL A 40 -6.34 2.88 -3.00
N SER A 41 -6.75 4.15 -2.95
CA SER A 41 -8.01 4.47 -2.31
C SER A 41 -9.17 3.92 -3.15
N ALA A 42 -10.27 3.63 -2.47
CA ALA A 42 -11.45 3.13 -3.17
C ALA A 42 -11.97 4.13 -4.20
N GLU A 43 -11.75 5.42 -3.93
CA GLU A 43 -12.18 6.46 -4.85
C GLU A 43 -11.41 6.47 -6.14
N GLU A 44 -10.15 6.01 -6.10
CA GLU A 44 -9.33 5.98 -7.30
C GLU A 44 -9.55 4.73 -8.13
N PHE A 45 -10.13 3.73 -7.52
CA PHE A 45 -10.42 2.49 -8.22
C PHE A 45 -11.69 2.65 -9.04
#